data_8994a4f5d9dd4486425ba9c5b04ae82a
#
_entry.id   8994a4f5d9dd4486425ba9c5b04ae82a
#
_cell.length_a   1.000
_cell.length_b   1.000
_cell.length_c   1.000
_cell.angle_alpha   90.00
_cell.angle_beta   90.00
_cell.angle_gamma   90.00
#
_symmetry.space_group_name_H-M   'P 1'
#
loop_
_entity.id
_entity.type
_entity.pdbx_description
1 polymer ?
#
loop_
_entity_poly.entity_id
_entity_poly.type
_entity_poly.pdbx_seq_one_letter_code
_entity_poly.pdbx_strand_id
1 'polypeptide(L)'
;MKKILSLLLAAVMLTGSLPAALAASDTSDSVIEQVVKAAEIMVGDSSGNLNLDSTVTRAEYAKMLVCASASKDSVAGTSNSSPFKDVPYTHWAAGYIKTAVQQGWLSGYLDGSYKPNKTVTLEEAATGVLKLLGYSTTDLSGSYPYAQLAMYRSLGLNTRITASQGSAMTRRNMMYLFYNLLNTKTKDGQVYAQTLGYTLNSSDEIDYLSMISDTMEGPFVVESGLSSIVSTAGRTIYRNGYASTADAVQKYDVVYYTGSTIWAYAN
;
A
#
# COMPACT_ATOMS: atom_id res chain seq x y z
N MET A 1 -22.15 -30.77 24.71
CA MET A 1 -22.07 -29.73 25.74
C MET A 1 -21.02 -28.72 25.28
N LYS A 2 -21.47 -27.56 24.80
CA LYS A 2 -20.61 -26.51 24.26
C LYS A 2 -20.09 -25.66 25.43
N LYS A 3 -18.79 -25.63 25.68
CA LYS A 3 -18.17 -24.72 26.65
C LYS A 3 -17.82 -23.41 25.90
N ILE A 4 -18.60 -22.38 26.16
CA ILE A 4 -18.34 -20.99 25.77
C ILE A 4 -17.32 -20.44 26.74
N LEU A 5 -16.12 -20.12 26.29
CA LEU A 5 -15.09 -19.44 27.09
C LEU A 5 -15.26 -17.93 26.84
N SER A 6 -15.93 -17.26 27.77
CA SER A 6 -16.07 -15.81 27.79
C SER A 6 -14.80 -15.17 28.33
N LEU A 7 -14.09 -14.41 27.51
CA LEU A 7 -12.97 -13.58 27.94
C LEU A 7 -13.53 -12.28 28.52
N LEU A 8 -13.43 -12.09 29.82
CA LEU A 8 -13.74 -10.83 30.51
C LEU A 8 -12.61 -9.82 30.21
N LEU A 9 -12.94 -8.78 29.48
CA LEU A 9 -12.09 -7.59 29.34
C LEU A 9 -12.43 -6.61 30.46
N ALA A 10 -11.55 -6.46 31.42
CA ALA A 10 -11.71 -5.49 32.51
C ALA A 10 -11.44 -4.07 31.99
N ALA A 11 -12.48 -3.26 31.87
CA ALA A 11 -12.39 -1.84 31.58
C ALA A 11 -11.98 -1.09 32.85
N VAL A 12 -10.78 -0.53 32.89
CA VAL A 12 -10.39 0.50 33.85
C VAL A 12 -10.75 1.85 33.29
N MET A 13 -11.82 2.44 33.81
CA MET A 13 -12.17 3.84 33.55
C MET A 13 -11.27 4.75 34.38
N LEU A 14 -10.34 5.47 33.77
CA LEU A 14 -9.69 6.63 34.38
C LEU A 14 -10.24 7.89 33.67
N THR A 15 -11.11 8.62 34.38
CA THR A 15 -11.58 9.92 33.97
C THR A 15 -10.48 10.95 34.22
N GLY A 16 -9.80 11.33 33.17
CA GLY A 16 -8.87 12.46 33.15
C GLY A 16 -8.96 13.13 31.78
N SER A 17 -9.49 14.34 31.76
CA SER A 17 -9.52 15.18 30.56
C SER A 17 -8.11 15.55 30.13
N LEU A 18 -7.54 14.79 29.19
CA LEU A 18 -6.33 15.19 28.48
C LEU A 18 -6.73 15.98 27.23
N PRO A 19 -6.04 17.07 26.91
CA PRO A 19 -6.25 17.76 25.64
C PRO A 19 -5.93 16.76 24.52
N ALA A 20 -6.82 16.68 23.52
CA ALA A 20 -6.63 15.88 22.34
C ALA A 20 -5.46 16.46 21.49
N ALA A 21 -4.24 16.20 21.94
CA ALA A 21 -3.14 16.10 21.01
C ALA A 21 -3.37 14.79 20.27
N LEU A 22 -3.66 14.85 18.97
CA LEU A 22 -3.66 13.69 18.09
C LEU A 22 -2.29 13.01 18.25
N ALA A 23 -2.22 11.99 19.11
CA ALA A 23 -1.15 11.03 19.02
C ALA A 23 -1.39 10.32 17.67
N ALA A 24 -0.55 10.62 16.67
CA ALA A 24 -0.43 9.75 15.53
C ALA A 24 -0.27 8.34 16.09
N SER A 25 -1.18 7.43 15.75
CA SER A 25 -1.13 6.07 16.26
C SER A 25 0.25 5.53 15.95
N ASP A 26 0.91 4.95 16.95
CA ASP A 26 2.29 4.45 16.83
C ASP A 26 2.26 3.09 16.09
N THR A 27 1.61 3.10 14.90
CA THR A 27 1.47 1.92 14.05
C THR A 27 2.86 1.46 13.64
N SER A 28 3.20 0.22 13.96
CA SER A 28 4.53 -0.31 13.66
C SER A 28 4.78 -0.38 12.15
N ASP A 29 6.05 -0.27 11.75
CA ASP A 29 6.46 -0.43 10.35
C ASP A 29 6.01 -1.77 9.76
N SER A 30 5.97 -2.82 10.58
CA SER A 30 5.48 -4.14 10.18
C SER A 30 4.00 -4.11 9.77
N VAL A 31 3.14 -3.41 10.50
CA VAL A 31 1.72 -3.26 10.14
C VAL A 31 1.58 -2.41 8.87
N ILE A 32 2.33 -1.30 8.76
CA ILE A 32 2.33 -0.46 7.56
C ILE A 32 2.74 -1.27 6.32
N GLU A 33 3.79 -2.06 6.44
CA GLU A 33 4.25 -2.96 5.37
C GLU A 33 3.16 -3.95 4.95
N GLN A 34 2.49 -4.55 5.92
CA GLN A 34 1.43 -5.51 5.65
C GLN A 34 0.20 -4.85 4.99
N VAL A 35 -0.18 -3.64 5.40
CA VAL A 35 -1.26 -2.88 4.76
C VAL A 35 -0.96 -2.61 3.28
N VAL A 36 0.22 -2.10 2.95
CA VAL A 36 0.56 -1.79 1.54
C VAL A 36 0.74 -3.04 0.68
N LYS A 37 1.11 -4.18 1.29
CA LYS A 37 1.15 -5.49 0.62
C LYS A 37 -0.26 -6.04 0.40
N ALA A 38 -1.12 -6.01 1.42
CA ALA A 38 -2.50 -6.49 1.32
C ALA A 38 -3.34 -5.67 0.34
N ALA A 39 -3.07 -4.35 0.24
CA ALA A 39 -3.65 -3.48 -0.78
C ALA A 39 -3.05 -3.70 -2.19
N GLU A 40 -2.04 -4.57 -2.32
CA GLU A 40 -1.30 -4.85 -3.57
C GLU A 40 -0.59 -3.61 -4.17
N ILE A 41 -0.47 -2.54 -3.39
CA ILE A 41 0.21 -1.31 -3.81
C ILE A 41 1.70 -1.56 -3.97
N MET A 42 2.28 -2.31 -3.04
CA MET A 42 3.68 -2.72 -3.07
C MET A 42 3.80 -4.23 -2.98
N VAL A 43 4.55 -4.80 -3.91
CA VAL A 43 4.83 -6.24 -3.97
C VAL A 43 6.30 -6.45 -3.66
N GLY A 44 6.61 -7.50 -2.87
CA GLY A 44 7.97 -7.93 -2.59
C GLY A 44 8.63 -8.64 -3.77
N ASP A 45 9.93 -8.91 -3.63
CA ASP A 45 10.65 -9.83 -4.51
C ASP A 45 10.19 -11.29 -4.31
N SER A 46 10.85 -12.24 -4.96
CA SER A 46 10.52 -13.67 -4.83
C SER A 46 10.63 -14.24 -3.40
N SER A 47 11.29 -13.51 -2.50
CA SER A 47 11.40 -13.84 -1.07
C SER A 47 10.43 -13.02 -0.21
N GLY A 48 9.59 -12.18 -0.81
CA GLY A 48 8.63 -11.32 -0.12
C GLY A 48 9.22 -10.01 0.44
N ASN A 49 10.51 -9.73 0.20
CA ASN A 49 11.16 -8.52 0.70
C ASN A 49 10.78 -7.30 -0.14
N LEU A 50 10.38 -6.21 0.51
CA LEU A 50 10.05 -4.96 -0.19
C LEU A 50 11.29 -4.19 -0.67
N ASN A 51 12.51 -4.55 -0.26
CA ASN A 51 13.75 -3.85 -0.61
C ASN A 51 13.67 -2.35 -0.33
N LEU A 52 13.29 -2.00 0.91
CA LEU A 52 12.85 -0.68 1.34
C LEU A 52 13.84 0.47 1.07
N ASP A 53 15.12 0.18 0.98
CA ASP A 53 16.17 1.20 0.75
C ASP A 53 16.43 1.48 -0.75
N SER A 54 15.85 0.69 -1.65
CA SER A 54 15.94 0.93 -3.10
C SER A 54 15.11 2.14 -3.51
N THR A 55 15.57 2.91 -4.49
CA THR A 55 14.80 4.00 -5.10
C THR A 55 13.71 3.46 -6.00
N VAL A 56 12.65 4.25 -6.18
CA VAL A 56 11.51 3.91 -7.01
C VAL A 56 11.57 4.64 -8.35
N THR A 57 11.38 3.90 -9.44
CA THR A 57 11.29 4.46 -10.79
C THR A 57 9.90 5.03 -11.07
N ARG A 58 9.79 5.89 -12.08
CA ARG A 58 8.51 6.44 -12.54
C ARG A 58 7.55 5.35 -13.04
N ALA A 59 8.07 4.27 -13.62
CA ALA A 59 7.27 3.11 -14.02
C ALA A 59 6.69 2.35 -12.82
N GLU A 60 7.48 2.10 -11.79
CA GLU A 60 7.03 1.48 -10.54
C GLU A 60 6.02 2.36 -9.81
N TYR A 61 6.26 3.67 -9.78
CA TYR A 61 5.33 4.61 -9.17
C TYR A 61 3.98 4.67 -9.91
N ALA A 62 3.98 4.60 -11.25
CA ALA A 62 2.73 4.49 -12.02
C ALA A 62 1.93 3.25 -11.63
N LYS A 63 2.60 2.10 -11.46
CA LYS A 63 1.96 0.87 -10.96
C LYS A 63 1.39 1.10 -9.55
N MET A 64 2.18 1.66 -8.63
CA MET A 64 1.73 1.91 -7.24
C MET A 64 0.49 2.81 -7.20
N LEU A 65 0.44 3.90 -7.98
CA LEU A 65 -0.72 4.78 -8.06
C LEU A 65 -1.97 4.06 -8.57
N VAL A 66 -1.83 3.27 -9.61
CA VAL A 66 -2.96 2.52 -10.18
C VAL A 66 -3.46 1.45 -9.21
N CYS A 67 -2.55 0.70 -8.58
CA CYS A 67 -2.91 -0.29 -7.56
C CYS A 67 -3.55 0.37 -6.32
N ALA A 68 -3.20 1.61 -6.00
CA ALA A 68 -3.80 2.38 -4.92
C ALA A 68 -5.10 3.09 -5.33
N SER A 69 -5.73 2.75 -6.43
CA SER A 69 -6.93 3.42 -6.95
C SER A 69 -8.03 2.43 -7.31
N ALA A 70 -9.23 2.95 -7.55
CA ALA A 70 -10.35 2.17 -8.07
C ALA A 70 -10.09 1.60 -9.49
N SER A 71 -9.00 2.02 -10.15
CA SER A 71 -8.64 1.54 -11.49
C SER A 71 -7.73 0.31 -11.47
N LYS A 72 -7.41 -0.27 -10.30
CA LYS A 72 -6.43 -1.37 -10.19
C LYS A 72 -6.80 -2.57 -11.08
N ASP A 73 -8.08 -2.92 -11.13
CA ASP A 73 -8.58 -4.06 -11.88
C ASP A 73 -8.83 -3.76 -13.36
N SER A 74 -8.70 -2.48 -13.78
CA SER A 74 -8.95 -2.03 -15.14
C SER A 74 -7.70 -2.09 -16.04
N VAL A 75 -6.56 -2.47 -15.49
CA VAL A 75 -5.27 -2.54 -16.22
C VAL A 75 -5.15 -3.83 -17.05
N ALA A 76 -6.04 -4.81 -16.85
CA ALA A 76 -6.06 -6.08 -17.54
C ALA A 76 -6.35 -5.87 -19.04
N GLY A 77 -5.35 -6.11 -19.84
CA GLY A 77 -5.39 -5.99 -21.28
C GLY A 77 -4.45 -4.89 -21.74
N THR A 78 -3.26 -5.31 -22.08
CA THR A 78 -2.23 -4.48 -22.71
C THR A 78 -2.83 -3.68 -23.84
N SER A 79 -2.81 -2.38 -23.69
CA SER A 79 -3.13 -1.46 -24.77
C SER A 79 -2.21 -1.71 -25.96
N ASN A 80 -2.79 -1.90 -27.14
CA ASN A 80 -2.05 -1.99 -28.40
C ASN A 80 -1.37 -0.66 -28.80
N SER A 81 -1.45 0.39 -27.99
CA SER A 81 -0.79 1.68 -28.22
C SER A 81 -0.02 2.11 -26.99
N SER A 82 1.25 2.47 -27.17
CA SER A 82 2.04 3.12 -26.15
C SER A 82 1.68 4.61 -26.09
N PRO A 83 1.51 5.20 -24.90
CA PRO A 83 1.29 6.64 -24.75
C PRO A 83 2.57 7.46 -25.01
N PHE A 84 3.75 6.83 -25.01
CA PHE A 84 5.04 7.52 -25.11
C PHE A 84 6.04 6.75 -25.98
N LYS A 85 6.91 7.48 -26.66
CA LYS A 85 7.91 6.92 -27.60
C LYS A 85 8.93 5.98 -26.94
N ASP A 86 9.19 6.15 -25.64
CA ASP A 86 10.14 5.38 -24.85
C ASP A 86 9.47 4.29 -23.96
N VAL A 87 8.16 4.08 -24.12
CA VAL A 87 7.39 3.03 -23.45
C VAL A 87 6.73 2.16 -24.52
N PRO A 88 7.40 1.14 -25.07
CA PRO A 88 6.79 0.23 -26.04
C PRO A 88 5.62 -0.52 -25.39
N TYR A 89 4.65 -0.94 -26.19
CA TYR A 89 3.46 -1.68 -25.68
C TYR A 89 3.83 -2.98 -24.96
N THR A 90 5.02 -3.54 -25.25
CA THR A 90 5.58 -4.71 -24.55
C THR A 90 6.23 -4.38 -23.20
N HIS A 91 6.37 -3.10 -22.85
CA HIS A 91 6.92 -2.71 -21.57
C HIS A 91 5.97 -3.14 -20.44
N TRP A 92 6.50 -3.80 -19.41
CA TRP A 92 5.70 -4.34 -18.31
C TRP A 92 4.76 -3.32 -17.66
N ALA A 93 5.16 -2.05 -17.62
CA ALA A 93 4.38 -0.97 -17.00
C ALA A 93 3.52 -0.19 -18.01
N ALA A 94 3.45 -0.58 -19.30
CA ALA A 94 2.76 0.20 -20.32
C ALA A 94 1.28 0.46 -19.97
N GLY A 95 0.57 -0.56 -19.49
CA GLY A 95 -0.82 -0.45 -19.05
C GLY A 95 -0.99 0.49 -17.86
N TYR A 96 -0.13 0.38 -16.85
CA TYR A 96 -0.15 1.25 -15.66
C TYR A 96 0.16 2.70 -16.01
N ILE A 97 1.18 2.94 -16.82
CA ILE A 97 1.55 4.29 -17.28
C ILE A 97 0.40 4.91 -18.06
N LYS A 98 -0.20 4.16 -19.00
CA LYS A 98 -1.35 4.63 -19.77
C LYS A 98 -2.51 5.00 -18.85
N THR A 99 -2.89 4.13 -17.93
CA THR A 99 -3.98 4.39 -16.99
C THR A 99 -3.70 5.61 -16.13
N ALA A 100 -2.51 5.72 -15.51
CA ALA A 100 -2.15 6.84 -14.66
C ALA A 100 -2.15 8.18 -15.42
N VAL A 101 -1.78 8.17 -16.70
CA VAL A 101 -1.79 9.37 -17.56
C VAL A 101 -3.21 9.71 -18.02
N GLN A 102 -4.02 8.74 -18.39
CA GLN A 102 -5.43 8.95 -18.77
C GLN A 102 -6.26 9.51 -17.60
N GLN A 103 -5.99 9.06 -16.39
CA GLN A 103 -6.60 9.58 -15.16
C GLN A 103 -6.01 10.94 -14.74
N GLY A 104 -5.00 11.42 -15.45
CA GLY A 104 -4.35 12.70 -15.15
C GLY A 104 -3.45 12.70 -13.92
N TRP A 105 -3.19 11.54 -13.28
CA TRP A 105 -2.33 11.46 -12.08
C TRP A 105 -0.87 11.71 -12.39
N LEU A 106 -0.42 11.26 -13.56
CA LEU A 106 0.94 11.46 -14.06
C LEU A 106 0.91 12.12 -15.46
N SER A 107 2.06 12.65 -15.85
CA SER A 107 2.27 13.20 -17.19
C SER A 107 3.65 12.79 -17.73
N GLY A 108 3.77 12.80 -19.05
CA GLY A 108 5.07 12.70 -19.73
C GLY A 108 5.79 14.06 -19.80
N TYR A 109 6.90 14.05 -20.48
CA TYR A 109 7.71 15.23 -20.76
C TYR A 109 7.33 15.87 -22.10
N LEU A 110 7.69 17.14 -22.27
CA LEU A 110 7.40 17.90 -23.49
C LEU A 110 8.07 17.30 -24.75
N ASP A 111 9.13 16.52 -24.58
CA ASP A 111 9.82 15.82 -25.66
C ASP A 111 9.10 14.54 -26.12
N GLY A 112 7.91 14.24 -25.57
CA GLY A 112 7.11 13.06 -25.87
C GLY A 112 7.61 11.77 -25.20
N SER A 113 8.53 11.87 -24.22
CA SER A 113 8.99 10.74 -23.42
C SER A 113 8.25 10.65 -22.07
N TYR A 114 8.26 9.48 -21.46
CA TYR A 114 7.80 9.24 -20.09
C TYR A 114 8.97 9.08 -19.11
N LYS A 115 10.09 8.59 -19.59
CA LYS A 115 11.30 8.23 -18.83
C LYS A 115 11.00 7.19 -17.74
N PRO A 116 10.56 5.97 -18.11
CA PRO A 116 10.07 4.96 -17.17
C PRO A 116 11.11 4.55 -16.12
N ASN A 117 12.39 4.54 -16.48
CA ASN A 117 13.49 4.13 -15.61
C ASN A 117 14.08 5.30 -14.76
N LYS A 118 13.63 6.54 -14.98
CA LYS A 118 14.06 7.66 -14.15
C LYS A 118 13.45 7.51 -12.75
N THR A 119 14.22 7.79 -11.70
CA THR A 119 13.69 7.81 -10.32
C THR A 119 12.65 8.91 -10.16
N VAL A 120 11.56 8.62 -9.43
CA VAL A 120 10.53 9.60 -9.08
C VAL A 120 11.01 10.44 -7.90
N THR A 121 10.79 11.75 -7.99
CA THR A 121 11.12 12.69 -6.90
C THR A 121 9.96 12.85 -5.91
N LEU A 122 10.25 13.44 -4.74
CA LEU A 122 9.22 13.72 -3.73
C LEU A 122 8.07 14.56 -4.30
N GLU A 123 8.37 15.64 -5.03
CA GLU A 123 7.35 16.52 -5.59
C GLU A 123 6.52 15.86 -6.70
N GLU A 124 7.12 14.97 -7.50
CA GLU A 124 6.38 14.15 -8.48
C GLU A 124 5.46 13.16 -7.75
N ALA A 125 5.95 12.52 -6.68
CA ALA A 125 5.16 11.59 -5.88
C ALA A 125 4.03 12.29 -5.12
N ALA A 126 4.30 13.42 -4.47
CA ALA A 126 3.29 14.24 -3.81
C ALA A 126 2.19 14.68 -4.78
N THR A 127 2.56 15.11 -5.99
CA THR A 127 1.59 15.52 -7.01
C THR A 127 0.65 14.38 -7.40
N GLY A 128 1.16 13.16 -7.60
CA GLY A 128 0.35 12.00 -7.97
C GLY A 128 -0.67 11.64 -6.89
N VAL A 129 -0.26 11.56 -5.61
CA VAL A 129 -1.19 11.21 -4.51
C VAL A 129 -2.21 12.32 -4.23
N LEU A 130 -1.84 13.60 -4.40
CA LEU A 130 -2.80 14.70 -4.28
C LEU A 130 -3.91 14.58 -5.32
N LYS A 131 -3.58 14.18 -6.55
CA LYS A 131 -4.58 13.94 -7.60
C LYS A 131 -5.48 12.75 -7.30
N LEU A 132 -4.96 11.67 -6.68
CA LEU A 132 -5.78 10.57 -6.17
C LEU A 132 -6.78 11.06 -5.11
N LEU A 133 -6.39 12.00 -4.25
CA LEU A 133 -7.26 12.62 -3.25
C LEU A 133 -8.26 13.63 -3.85
N GLY A 134 -8.26 13.85 -5.16
CA GLY A 134 -9.17 14.74 -5.87
C GLY A 134 -8.69 16.20 -5.97
N TYR A 135 -7.45 16.50 -5.57
CA TYR A 135 -6.91 17.86 -5.71
C TYR A 135 -6.35 18.10 -7.12
N SER A 136 -6.73 19.21 -7.70
CA SER A 136 -6.22 19.73 -8.97
C SER A 136 -5.28 20.92 -8.75
N THR A 137 -4.64 21.40 -9.81
CA THR A 137 -3.78 22.59 -9.72
C THR A 137 -4.53 23.85 -9.31
N THR A 138 -5.83 23.94 -9.59
CA THR A 138 -6.68 25.07 -9.20
C THR A 138 -7.01 25.11 -7.70
N ASP A 139 -6.82 24.00 -7.01
CA ASP A 139 -7.04 23.88 -5.57
C ASP A 139 -5.79 24.27 -4.75
N LEU A 140 -4.66 24.45 -5.43
CA LEU A 140 -3.37 24.73 -4.82
C LEU A 140 -3.00 26.20 -4.97
N SER A 141 -2.53 26.82 -3.88
CA SER A 141 -2.08 28.21 -3.89
C SER A 141 -0.57 28.27 -4.04
N GLY A 142 -0.09 28.89 -5.13
CA GLY A 142 1.33 29.08 -5.40
C GLY A 142 1.83 28.31 -6.62
N SER A 143 3.14 28.33 -6.81
CA SER A 143 3.79 27.68 -7.95
C SER A 143 4.29 26.27 -7.61
N TYR A 144 4.38 25.42 -8.65
CA TYR A 144 5.06 24.11 -8.55
C TYR A 144 6.55 24.30 -8.23
N PRO A 145 7.13 23.48 -7.38
CA PRO A 145 6.53 22.38 -6.60
C PRO A 145 6.04 22.80 -5.21
N TYR A 146 6.19 24.07 -4.83
CA TYR A 146 5.94 24.54 -3.46
C TYR A 146 4.48 24.39 -3.04
N ALA A 147 3.55 24.66 -3.93
CA ALA A 147 2.12 24.52 -3.67
C ALA A 147 1.73 23.05 -3.38
N GLN A 148 2.25 22.10 -4.17
CA GLN A 148 2.04 20.67 -3.96
C GLN A 148 2.64 20.19 -2.64
N LEU A 149 3.87 20.61 -2.35
CA LEU A 149 4.55 20.23 -1.10
C LEU A 149 3.90 20.86 0.13
N ALA A 150 3.32 22.06 0.02
CA ALA A 150 2.56 22.67 1.10
C ALA A 150 1.28 21.87 1.39
N MET A 151 0.48 21.53 0.38
CA MET A 151 -0.72 20.73 0.52
C MET A 151 -0.38 19.32 1.04
N TYR A 152 0.64 18.67 0.49
CA TYR A 152 1.15 17.38 0.94
C TYR A 152 1.45 17.36 2.46
N ARG A 153 2.09 18.43 2.99
CA ARG A 153 2.37 18.55 4.43
C ARG A 153 1.11 18.85 5.24
N SER A 154 0.25 19.73 4.75
CA SER A 154 -0.99 20.12 5.46
C SER A 154 -1.95 18.93 5.65
N LEU A 155 -1.90 17.96 4.74
CA LEU A 155 -2.69 16.72 4.82
C LEU A 155 -1.99 15.60 5.63
N GLY A 156 -0.81 15.83 6.18
CA GLY A 156 -0.08 14.83 6.95
C GLY A 156 0.54 13.70 6.11
N LEU A 157 0.55 13.84 4.78
CA LEU A 157 1.10 12.82 3.86
C LEU A 157 2.62 12.61 4.04
N ASN A 158 3.30 13.56 4.71
CA ASN A 158 4.73 13.53 4.98
C ASN A 158 5.11 12.72 6.24
N THR A 159 4.17 12.15 6.96
CA THR A 159 4.43 11.41 8.22
C THR A 159 5.43 10.26 7.96
N ARG A 160 6.50 10.22 8.74
CA ARG A 160 7.66 9.29 8.63
C ARG A 160 8.47 9.36 7.34
N ILE A 161 8.17 10.27 6.41
CA ILE A 161 8.92 10.42 5.16
C ILE A 161 10.12 11.34 5.37
N THR A 162 11.30 10.83 5.02
CA THR A 162 12.57 11.55 5.19
C THR A 162 13.06 12.25 3.92
N ALA A 163 12.40 11.99 2.77
CA ALA A 163 12.77 12.61 1.50
C ALA A 163 12.55 14.14 1.53
N SER A 164 13.48 14.88 0.93
CA SER A 164 13.40 16.32 0.72
C SER A 164 13.07 16.65 -0.74
N GLN A 165 12.71 17.89 -1.02
CA GLN A 165 12.47 18.37 -2.38
C GLN A 165 13.65 18.04 -3.30
N GLY A 166 13.35 17.53 -4.48
CA GLY A 166 14.33 17.10 -5.48
C GLY A 166 14.95 15.73 -5.23
N SER A 167 14.76 15.14 -4.04
CA SER A 167 15.30 13.82 -3.72
C SER A 167 14.47 12.71 -4.36
N ALA A 168 15.16 11.65 -4.81
CA ALA A 168 14.50 10.42 -5.23
C ALA A 168 13.77 9.75 -4.04
N MET A 169 12.58 9.25 -4.29
CA MET A 169 11.82 8.48 -3.31
C MET A 169 12.36 7.06 -3.20
N THR A 170 12.58 6.60 -1.97
CA THR A 170 12.85 5.18 -1.70
C THR A 170 11.55 4.39 -1.56
N ARG A 171 11.64 3.07 -1.65
CA ARG A 171 10.50 2.19 -1.40
C ARG A 171 9.96 2.32 0.04
N ARG A 172 10.84 2.61 1.03
CA ARG A 172 10.43 2.96 2.40
C ARG A 172 9.59 4.24 2.44
N ASN A 173 10.02 5.30 1.76
CA ASN A 173 9.25 6.53 1.67
C ASN A 173 7.92 6.32 0.95
N MET A 174 7.87 5.47 -0.09
CA MET A 174 6.63 5.10 -0.77
C MET A 174 5.69 4.28 0.11
N MET A 175 6.21 3.35 0.90
CA MET A 175 5.43 2.58 1.88
C MET A 175 4.68 3.52 2.84
N TYR A 176 5.38 4.49 3.42
CA TYR A 176 4.74 5.49 4.29
C TYR A 176 3.78 6.39 3.52
N LEU A 177 4.15 6.84 2.31
CA LEU A 177 3.31 7.72 1.50
C LEU A 177 1.95 7.07 1.19
N PHE A 178 1.94 5.82 0.76
CA PHE A 178 0.70 5.13 0.42
C PHE A 178 -0.11 4.73 1.66
N TYR A 179 0.54 4.38 2.76
CA TYR A 179 -0.16 4.20 4.04
C TYR A 179 -0.82 5.50 4.50
N ASN A 180 -0.11 6.62 4.47
CA ASN A 180 -0.66 7.94 4.81
C ASN A 180 -1.79 8.31 3.86
N LEU A 181 -1.66 8.06 2.55
CA LEU A 181 -2.72 8.28 1.56
C LEU A 181 -4.00 7.54 1.94
N LEU A 182 -3.92 6.25 2.28
CA LEU A 182 -5.09 5.44 2.65
C LEU A 182 -5.85 6.03 3.84
N ASN A 183 -5.14 6.63 4.80
CA ASN A 183 -5.71 7.22 6.02
C ASN A 183 -6.01 8.74 5.89
N THR A 184 -5.74 9.34 4.73
CA THR A 184 -5.98 10.78 4.51
C THR A 184 -7.39 11.00 3.94
N LYS A 185 -8.03 12.11 4.32
CA LYS A 185 -9.31 12.52 3.73
C LYS A 185 -9.10 13.07 2.32
N THR A 186 -9.96 12.65 1.41
CA THR A 186 -10.10 13.24 0.07
C THR A 186 -10.52 14.70 0.16
N LYS A 187 -10.46 15.43 -0.94
CA LYS A 187 -10.99 16.79 -1.07
C LYS A 187 -12.46 16.88 -0.62
N ASP A 188 -13.25 15.81 -0.85
CA ASP A 188 -14.66 15.73 -0.48
C ASP A 188 -14.89 15.31 0.99
N GLY A 189 -13.81 15.10 1.75
CA GLY A 189 -13.86 14.86 3.20
C GLY A 189 -14.00 13.40 3.62
N GLN A 190 -14.13 12.43 2.70
CA GLN A 190 -14.17 11.01 2.98
C GLN A 190 -12.75 10.46 3.12
N VAL A 191 -12.50 9.55 4.05
CA VAL A 191 -11.20 8.86 4.15
C VAL A 191 -10.94 8.06 2.89
N TYR A 192 -9.74 8.19 2.30
CA TYR A 192 -9.44 7.62 0.98
C TYR A 192 -9.62 6.09 0.94
N ALA A 193 -9.23 5.37 1.99
CA ALA A 193 -9.44 3.92 2.08
C ALA A 193 -10.91 3.52 1.91
N GLN A 194 -11.86 4.31 2.45
CA GLN A 194 -13.28 4.04 2.28
C GLN A 194 -13.75 4.18 0.83
N THR A 195 -13.15 5.09 0.05
CA THR A 195 -13.47 5.23 -1.38
C THR A 195 -13.06 4.01 -2.19
N LEU A 196 -12.16 3.20 -1.66
CA LEU A 196 -11.70 1.94 -2.24
C LEU A 196 -12.43 0.71 -1.67
N GLY A 197 -13.40 0.90 -0.76
CA GLY A 197 -14.19 -0.16 -0.15
C GLY A 197 -13.56 -0.78 1.11
N TYR A 198 -12.45 -0.23 1.62
CA TYR A 198 -11.86 -0.71 2.88
C TYR A 198 -12.64 -0.19 4.08
N THR A 199 -12.74 -1.01 5.13
CA THR A 199 -13.29 -0.63 6.43
C THR A 199 -12.29 0.20 7.24
N LEU A 200 -12.81 1.05 8.12
CA LEU A 200 -12.01 1.81 9.06
C LEU A 200 -12.24 1.32 10.49
N ASN A 201 -11.21 1.47 11.31
CA ASN A 201 -11.29 1.25 12.75
C ASN A 201 -11.97 2.45 13.47
N SER A 202 -12.10 2.37 14.78
CA SER A 202 -12.72 3.41 15.61
C SER A 202 -11.96 4.76 15.63
N SER A 203 -10.75 4.81 15.08
CA SER A 203 -9.90 6.01 14.97
C SER A 203 -9.92 6.61 13.56
N ASP A 204 -10.85 6.22 12.70
CA ASP A 204 -10.92 6.62 11.29
C ASP A 204 -9.67 6.23 10.48
N GLU A 205 -8.95 5.20 10.88
CA GLU A 205 -7.82 4.63 10.15
C GLU A 205 -8.22 3.31 9.48
N ILE A 206 -7.48 2.91 8.43
CA ILE A 206 -7.73 1.64 7.76
C ILE A 206 -7.68 0.47 8.76
N ASP A 207 -8.75 -0.34 8.78
CA ASP A 207 -8.82 -1.53 9.62
C ASP A 207 -8.04 -2.67 8.98
N TYR A 208 -6.77 -2.77 9.38
CA TYR A 208 -5.86 -3.81 8.90
C TYR A 208 -6.37 -5.23 9.17
N LEU A 209 -7.00 -5.47 10.33
CA LEU A 209 -7.49 -6.80 10.68
C LEU A 209 -8.67 -7.21 9.79
N SER A 210 -9.59 -6.28 9.52
CA SER A 210 -10.67 -6.49 8.56
C SER A 210 -10.13 -6.74 7.16
N MET A 211 -9.17 -5.93 6.71
CA MET A 211 -8.53 -6.05 5.41
C MET A 211 -7.87 -7.42 5.20
N ILE A 212 -7.23 -7.98 6.22
CA ILE A 212 -6.66 -9.33 6.14
C ILE A 212 -7.76 -10.38 6.16
N SER A 213 -8.74 -10.27 7.05
CA SER A 213 -9.80 -11.28 7.18
C SER A 213 -10.61 -11.42 5.90
N ASP A 214 -10.88 -10.33 5.19
CA ASP A 214 -11.62 -10.33 3.93
C ASP A 214 -10.87 -11.03 2.78
N THR A 215 -9.55 -11.11 2.87
CA THR A 215 -8.68 -11.74 1.86
C THR A 215 -8.05 -13.05 2.35
N MET A 216 -8.33 -13.46 3.57
CA MET A 216 -7.73 -14.63 4.19
C MET A 216 -8.44 -15.92 3.76
N GLU A 217 -7.68 -16.84 3.20
CA GLU A 217 -8.12 -18.21 2.92
C GLU A 217 -7.64 -19.17 4.00
N GLY A 218 -8.46 -20.15 4.32
CA GLY A 218 -8.19 -21.15 5.36
C GLY A 218 -9.34 -21.34 6.35
N PRO A 219 -9.19 -22.17 7.37
CA PRO A 219 -7.99 -22.98 7.69
C PRO A 219 -7.76 -24.16 6.75
N PHE A 220 -6.50 -24.42 6.42
CA PHE A 220 -6.08 -25.62 5.71
C PHE A 220 -5.11 -26.44 6.56
N VAL A 221 -5.22 -27.78 6.53
CA VAL A 221 -4.28 -28.67 7.21
C VAL A 221 -3.21 -29.15 6.22
N VAL A 222 -1.95 -29.01 6.58
CA VAL A 222 -0.82 -29.46 5.76
C VAL A 222 -0.74 -30.99 5.80
N GLU A 223 -1.08 -31.64 4.73
CA GLU A 223 -0.99 -33.12 4.62
C GLU A 223 0.30 -33.57 3.92
N SER A 224 0.71 -32.89 2.85
CA SER A 224 1.83 -33.30 1.99
C SER A 224 2.84 -32.19 1.69
N GLY A 225 2.78 -31.08 2.43
CA GLY A 225 3.65 -29.91 2.29
C GLY A 225 2.89 -28.63 1.94
N LEU A 226 3.47 -27.49 2.29
CA LEU A 226 2.84 -26.19 2.12
C LEU A 226 2.50 -25.87 0.66
N SER A 227 3.35 -26.29 -0.28
CA SER A 227 3.15 -26.05 -1.72
C SER A 227 1.92 -26.76 -2.32
N SER A 228 1.36 -27.76 -1.62
CA SER A 228 0.10 -28.38 -2.03
C SER A 228 -1.14 -27.55 -1.70
N ILE A 229 -0.99 -26.55 -0.82
CA ILE A 229 -2.06 -25.65 -0.38
C ILE A 229 -1.94 -24.31 -1.12
N VAL A 230 -0.74 -23.73 -1.12
CA VAL A 230 -0.51 -22.37 -1.63
C VAL A 230 0.91 -22.22 -2.18
N SER A 231 1.06 -21.45 -3.27
CA SER A 231 2.39 -21.06 -3.75
C SER A 231 3.07 -20.16 -2.73
N THR A 232 4.34 -20.43 -2.42
CA THR A 232 5.13 -19.62 -1.48
C THR A 232 5.85 -18.45 -2.16
N ALA A 233 5.85 -18.42 -3.50
CA ALA A 233 6.54 -17.38 -4.26
C ALA A 233 5.98 -15.99 -3.96
N GLY A 234 6.84 -15.08 -3.54
CA GLY A 234 6.49 -13.68 -3.22
C GLY A 234 5.71 -13.48 -1.91
N ARG A 235 5.54 -14.55 -1.10
CA ARG A 235 4.83 -14.46 0.17
C ARG A 235 5.77 -14.54 1.37
N THR A 236 5.47 -13.72 2.38
CA THR A 236 6.11 -13.82 3.69
C THR A 236 5.48 -14.95 4.49
N ILE A 237 6.29 -15.77 5.17
CA ILE A 237 5.80 -16.92 5.93
C ILE A 237 6.06 -16.67 7.43
N TYR A 238 5.04 -16.86 8.24
CA TYR A 238 5.13 -16.89 9.69
C TYR A 238 4.72 -18.28 10.21
N ARG A 239 5.44 -18.79 11.20
CA ARG A 239 5.06 -19.99 11.93
C ARG A 239 5.02 -19.69 13.42
N ASN A 240 3.87 -19.93 14.04
CA ASN A 240 3.60 -19.59 15.45
C ASN A 240 3.91 -18.12 15.79
N GLY A 241 3.64 -17.19 14.85
CA GLY A 241 3.89 -15.76 15.02
C GLY A 241 5.31 -15.27 14.71
N TYR A 242 6.26 -16.17 14.38
CA TYR A 242 7.64 -15.82 14.06
C TYR A 242 7.89 -15.95 12.56
N ALA A 243 8.71 -15.05 12.01
CA ALA A 243 9.16 -15.15 10.61
C ALA A 243 9.80 -16.51 10.35
N SER A 244 9.45 -17.15 9.25
CA SER A 244 9.78 -18.55 8.99
C SER A 244 9.98 -18.81 7.50
N THR A 245 10.25 -20.09 7.15
CA THR A 245 10.40 -20.55 5.77
C THR A 245 9.39 -21.65 5.45
N ALA A 246 9.22 -21.94 4.17
CA ALA A 246 8.30 -23.02 3.74
C ALA A 246 8.69 -24.39 4.31
N ASP A 247 9.99 -24.66 4.42
CA ASP A 247 10.53 -25.93 4.92
C ASP A 247 10.31 -26.13 6.43
N ALA A 248 10.08 -25.03 7.15
CA ALA A 248 9.78 -25.09 8.58
C ALA A 248 8.32 -25.45 8.87
N VAL A 249 7.42 -25.32 7.89
CA VAL A 249 6.01 -25.71 8.01
C VAL A 249 5.90 -27.23 7.95
N GLN A 250 5.31 -27.82 8.97
CA GLN A 250 5.28 -29.26 9.17
C GLN A 250 3.93 -29.88 8.79
N LYS A 251 3.93 -31.18 8.60
CA LYS A 251 2.70 -31.95 8.41
C LYS A 251 1.78 -31.75 9.61
N TYR A 252 0.51 -31.52 9.32
CA TYR A 252 -0.59 -31.20 10.26
C TYR A 252 -0.58 -29.78 10.83
N ASP A 253 0.39 -28.92 10.49
CA ASP A 253 0.23 -27.50 10.79
C ASP A 253 -1.06 -26.97 10.14
N VAL A 254 -1.71 -26.02 10.81
CA VAL A 254 -2.89 -25.31 10.27
C VAL A 254 -2.44 -24.02 9.62
N VAL A 255 -2.84 -23.83 8.37
CA VAL A 255 -2.38 -22.71 7.53
C VAL A 255 -3.54 -21.81 7.14
N TYR A 256 -3.29 -20.52 7.23
CA TYR A 256 -4.08 -19.45 6.61
C TYR A 256 -3.17 -18.66 5.67
N TYR A 257 -3.73 -18.12 4.60
CA TYR A 257 -2.93 -17.27 3.71
C TYR A 257 -3.75 -16.15 3.06
N THR A 258 -3.03 -15.12 2.61
CA THR A 258 -3.51 -14.04 1.75
C THR A 258 -2.67 -14.01 0.48
N GLY A 259 -2.91 -13.05 -0.39
CA GLY A 259 -2.06 -12.79 -1.57
C GLY A 259 -0.57 -12.61 -1.24
N SER A 260 -0.23 -12.08 -0.06
CA SER A 260 1.13 -11.69 0.32
C SER A 260 1.74 -12.44 1.50
N THR A 261 0.93 -13.15 2.31
CA THR A 261 1.39 -13.69 3.59
C THR A 261 0.79 -15.07 3.85
N ILE A 262 1.57 -15.92 4.51
CA ILE A 262 1.16 -17.24 4.97
C ILE A 262 1.40 -17.32 6.48
N TRP A 263 0.39 -17.73 7.22
CA TRP A 263 0.49 -18.02 8.66
C TRP A 263 0.29 -19.50 8.89
N ALA A 264 1.29 -20.16 9.49
CA ALA A 264 1.24 -21.55 9.91
C ALA A 264 1.25 -21.64 11.43
N TYR A 265 0.42 -22.51 11.96
CA TYR A 265 0.33 -22.78 13.38
C TYR A 265 0.54 -24.26 13.61
N ALA A 266 1.47 -24.59 14.50
CA ALA A 266 1.70 -25.98 14.91
C ALA A 266 0.44 -26.54 15.57
N ASN A 267 0.07 -27.75 15.16
CA ASN A 267 -1.03 -28.50 15.76
C ASN A 267 -0.53 -29.33 16.95
#